data_6c2268871eb614a298d343e069b4dfae
#
_entry.id   6c2268871eb614a298d343e069b4dfae
#
_cell.length_a   1.000
_cell.length_b   1.000
_cell.length_c   1.000
_cell.angle_alpha   90.00
_cell.angle_beta   90.00
_cell.angle_gamma   90.00
#
_symmetry.space_group_name_H-M   'P 1'
#
loop_
_entity.id
_entity.type
_entity.pdbx_description
1 polymer ?
#
loop_
_entity_poly.entity_id
_entity_poly.type
_entity_poly.pdbx_seq_one_letter_code
_entity_poly.pdbx_strand_id
1 'polypeptide(L)'
;MTTTKGRAIMVQGCTSNAGKSYLAAALCRALSNAGYRVAPFKAQNMSNNAGVTEGGLEMGRAQIVQAMAAKVAPDVRMNPVLLKPEADTRSQVVLLGRADPELTALPWRERKPRLWPHVQEALHGLLAEYEVVVIEGAGSPAEVNLRSSDIVNMRVAKEAGAAVLLACDIDRGGAFAHLLGTWHCLDARERGLLRGFLLNRFRGDASLLAPAPQWLEEQTGVPVVGVIPWLPHTLPEEDGFWAGDVTAPVTDGFIAIAKLPRVSNLDEFAPLSGRARWVSTPAELEGARAIILPGSKATLSDLDWLRRTGLAAGVSRSALAGVPVLGICGGLQMLGTAVSDPQGIEGDSAAGQTAPGLSLLDLKTVMERDKTTRQTTLHDPETGAELRGYEIHHGVTEAGSGVQTQVPGLLWRQGNVRGTYLHGLLENPAYLHAFLGWAGLEAPDPIPALDARLDAIAGAVKANLDWNLILELAGGNRE
;
A
#
# COMPACT_ATOMS: atom_id res chain seq x y z
N MET A 1 -27.06 13.05 -26.90
CA MET A 1 -26.27 13.66 -25.81
C MET A 1 -24.84 13.26 -26.06
N THR A 2 -23.98 14.17 -26.50
CA THR A 2 -22.54 13.94 -26.60
C THR A 2 -22.03 13.77 -25.18
N THR A 3 -21.73 12.53 -24.78
CA THR A 3 -21.04 12.25 -23.52
C THR A 3 -19.67 12.94 -23.60
N THR A 4 -19.52 14.06 -22.92
CA THR A 4 -18.21 14.70 -22.75
C THR A 4 -17.32 13.69 -22.02
N LYS A 5 -16.27 13.23 -22.70
CA LYS A 5 -15.25 12.37 -22.11
C LYS A 5 -14.67 13.09 -20.89
N GLY A 6 -14.58 12.39 -19.75
CA GLY A 6 -13.96 12.95 -18.53
C GLY A 6 -12.54 13.46 -18.77
N ARG A 7 -12.10 14.39 -17.96
CA ARG A 7 -10.73 14.93 -17.97
C ARG A 7 -9.79 14.01 -17.21
N ALA A 8 -8.52 14.01 -17.59
CA ALA A 8 -7.50 13.25 -16.92
C ALA A 8 -6.37 14.17 -16.43
N ILE A 9 -6.03 14.08 -15.15
CA ILE A 9 -4.86 14.73 -14.55
C ILE A 9 -3.94 13.63 -14.05
N MET A 10 -2.68 13.62 -14.49
CA MET A 10 -1.75 12.53 -14.15
C MET A 10 -0.56 13.05 -13.35
N VAL A 11 -0.35 12.48 -12.18
CA VAL A 11 0.84 12.72 -11.36
C VAL A 11 1.91 11.70 -11.72
N GLN A 12 3.03 12.16 -12.25
CA GLN A 12 4.23 11.35 -12.49
C GLN A 12 5.36 11.82 -11.57
N GLY A 13 6.36 10.98 -11.36
CA GLY A 13 7.53 11.32 -10.54
C GLY A 13 8.82 11.20 -11.32
N CYS A 14 9.81 12.04 -11.01
CA CYS A 14 11.17 11.87 -11.55
C CYS A 14 11.82 10.58 -11.06
N THR A 15 11.39 10.08 -9.90
CA THR A 15 11.90 8.87 -9.24
C THR A 15 10.78 8.12 -8.55
N SER A 16 11.06 6.87 -8.13
CA SER A 16 10.26 6.23 -7.07
C SER A 16 10.29 7.10 -5.81
N ASN A 17 9.28 6.98 -4.97
CA ASN A 17 9.15 7.74 -3.71
C ASN A 17 9.12 9.29 -3.86
N ALA A 18 8.86 9.82 -5.05
CA ALA A 18 8.66 11.28 -5.25
C ALA A 18 7.35 11.81 -4.59
N GLY A 19 6.55 10.93 -3.98
CA GLY A 19 5.29 11.26 -3.32
C GLY A 19 4.07 11.25 -4.25
N LYS A 20 4.13 10.51 -5.36
CA LYS A 20 3.02 10.40 -6.34
C LYS A 20 1.70 10.00 -5.70
N SER A 21 1.69 8.93 -4.89
CA SER A 21 0.48 8.39 -4.25
C SER A 21 -0.15 9.39 -3.28
N TYR A 22 0.68 10.10 -2.52
CA TYR A 22 0.27 11.19 -1.63
C TYR A 22 -0.39 12.33 -2.40
N LEU A 23 0.27 12.82 -3.46
CA LEU A 23 -0.25 13.90 -4.31
C LEU A 23 -1.53 13.49 -5.04
N ALA A 24 -1.61 12.25 -5.55
CA ALA A 24 -2.80 11.72 -6.19
C ALA A 24 -3.98 11.64 -5.21
N ALA A 25 -3.77 11.15 -3.97
CA ALA A 25 -4.80 11.12 -2.94
C ALA A 25 -5.27 12.54 -2.57
N ALA A 26 -4.33 13.48 -2.41
CA ALA A 26 -4.65 14.87 -2.13
C ALA A 26 -5.49 15.53 -3.24
N LEU A 27 -5.12 15.32 -4.51
CA LEU A 27 -5.87 15.83 -5.66
C LEU A 27 -7.26 15.17 -5.76
N CYS A 28 -7.37 13.86 -5.54
CA CYS A 28 -8.66 13.18 -5.48
C CYS A 28 -9.59 13.82 -4.45
N ARG A 29 -9.10 14.05 -3.23
CA ARG A 29 -9.90 14.66 -2.14
C ARG A 29 -10.20 16.13 -2.43
N ALA A 30 -9.23 16.92 -2.87
CA ALA A 30 -9.42 18.34 -3.13
C ALA A 30 -10.42 18.60 -4.26
N LEU A 31 -10.33 17.82 -5.36
CA LEU A 31 -11.28 17.92 -6.48
C LEU A 31 -12.68 17.41 -6.08
N SER A 32 -12.75 16.32 -5.30
CA SER A 32 -14.04 15.83 -4.76
C SER A 32 -14.69 16.87 -3.84
N ASN A 33 -13.89 17.55 -2.98
CA ASN A 33 -14.37 18.65 -2.12
C ASN A 33 -14.79 19.88 -2.95
N ALA A 34 -14.24 20.07 -4.14
CA ALA A 34 -14.67 21.11 -5.10
C ALA A 34 -15.91 20.69 -5.91
N GLY A 35 -16.52 19.54 -5.63
CA GLY A 35 -17.78 19.08 -6.22
C GLY A 35 -17.65 18.30 -7.52
N TYR A 36 -16.44 17.91 -7.95
CA TYR A 36 -16.25 17.01 -9.09
C TYR A 36 -16.52 15.56 -8.71
N ARG A 37 -17.05 14.77 -9.65
CA ARG A 37 -17.07 13.31 -9.56
C ARG A 37 -15.71 12.79 -10.01
N VAL A 38 -14.91 12.34 -9.05
CA VAL A 38 -13.50 11.96 -9.25
C VAL A 38 -13.33 10.46 -9.09
N ALA A 39 -12.48 9.85 -9.93
CA ALA A 39 -11.95 8.52 -9.70
C ALA A 39 -10.42 8.54 -9.74
N PRO A 40 -9.72 7.79 -8.87
CA PRO A 40 -8.30 7.52 -9.04
C PRO A 40 -8.09 6.47 -10.13
N PHE A 41 -6.88 6.43 -10.70
CA PHE A 41 -6.44 5.37 -11.60
C PHE A 41 -4.94 5.14 -11.50
N LYS A 42 -4.53 3.90 -11.39
CA LYS A 42 -3.14 3.46 -11.54
C LYS A 42 -3.10 2.20 -12.37
N ALA A 43 -2.58 2.29 -13.58
CA ALA A 43 -2.61 1.22 -14.57
C ALA A 43 -2.03 -0.10 -14.04
N GLN A 44 -0.88 -0.02 -13.39
CA GLN A 44 -0.22 -1.15 -12.74
C GLN A 44 0.38 -0.69 -11.42
N ASN A 45 0.09 -1.43 -10.37
CA ASN A 45 0.75 -1.30 -9.08
C ASN A 45 1.65 -2.50 -8.81
N MET A 46 2.78 -2.31 -8.12
CA MET A 46 3.66 -3.38 -7.65
C MET A 46 3.78 -3.25 -6.13
N SER A 47 3.00 -4.04 -5.39
CA SER A 47 2.96 -3.96 -3.94
C SER A 47 2.40 -5.23 -3.32
N ASN A 48 2.89 -5.60 -2.14
CA ASN A 48 2.28 -6.61 -1.29
C ASN A 48 1.17 -6.02 -0.39
N ASN A 49 1.03 -4.68 -0.38
CA ASN A 49 -0.04 -4.02 0.36
C ASN A 49 -1.30 -3.98 -0.49
N ALA A 50 -2.28 -4.78 -0.11
CA ALA A 50 -3.54 -4.94 -0.81
C ALA A 50 -4.72 -4.89 0.17
N GLY A 51 -5.89 -4.54 -0.35
CA GLY A 51 -7.15 -4.66 0.35
C GLY A 51 -8.22 -5.24 -0.57
N VAL A 52 -9.44 -5.26 -0.11
CA VAL A 52 -10.56 -5.92 -0.77
C VAL A 52 -11.68 -4.92 -1.04
N THR A 53 -12.23 -4.93 -2.25
CA THR A 53 -13.44 -4.17 -2.60
C THR A 53 -14.67 -4.83 -1.96
N GLU A 54 -15.81 -4.12 -1.93
CA GLU A 54 -17.08 -4.68 -1.45
C GLU A 54 -17.49 -5.96 -2.21
N GLY A 55 -17.12 -6.06 -3.49
CA GLY A 55 -17.37 -7.24 -4.32
C GLY A 55 -16.40 -8.42 -4.07
N GLY A 56 -15.53 -8.37 -3.07
CA GLY A 56 -14.58 -9.45 -2.76
C GLY A 56 -13.41 -9.53 -3.73
N LEU A 57 -13.07 -8.44 -4.43
CA LEU A 57 -11.98 -8.37 -5.39
C LEU A 57 -10.77 -7.64 -4.80
N GLU A 58 -9.57 -8.13 -5.12
CA GLU A 58 -8.31 -7.59 -4.58
C GLU A 58 -7.85 -6.34 -5.34
N MET A 59 -7.35 -5.34 -4.61
CA MET A 59 -6.88 -4.09 -5.18
C MET A 59 -5.72 -3.53 -4.34
N GLY A 60 -4.81 -2.77 -4.97
CA GLY A 60 -3.73 -2.11 -4.25
C GLY A 60 -4.24 -1.17 -3.15
N ARG A 61 -3.66 -1.25 -1.95
CA ARG A 61 -4.11 -0.47 -0.78
C ARG A 61 -4.07 1.03 -1.04
N ALA A 62 -3.03 1.52 -1.70
CA ALA A 62 -2.92 2.94 -2.04
C ALA A 62 -4.10 3.44 -2.90
N GLN A 63 -4.57 2.64 -3.86
CA GLN A 63 -5.69 3.01 -4.72
C GLN A 63 -7.04 2.90 -3.99
N ILE A 64 -7.17 2.01 -3.00
CA ILE A 64 -8.32 2.01 -2.08
C ILE A 64 -8.38 3.33 -1.30
N VAL A 65 -7.25 3.77 -0.74
CA VAL A 65 -7.17 5.06 -0.04
C VAL A 65 -7.49 6.23 -0.97
N GLN A 66 -7.03 6.19 -2.22
CA GLN A 66 -7.33 7.22 -3.22
C GLN A 66 -8.83 7.22 -3.62
N ALA A 67 -9.47 6.04 -3.69
CA ALA A 67 -10.92 5.95 -3.90
C ALA A 67 -11.69 6.56 -2.72
N MET A 68 -11.28 6.26 -1.49
CA MET A 68 -11.84 6.89 -0.29
C MET A 68 -11.58 8.42 -0.28
N ALA A 69 -10.41 8.85 -0.74
CA ALA A 69 -10.11 10.27 -0.93
C ALA A 69 -11.07 10.93 -1.93
N ALA A 70 -11.38 10.26 -3.02
CA ALA A 70 -12.36 10.70 -4.01
C ALA A 70 -13.83 10.56 -3.54
N LYS A 71 -14.08 10.00 -2.33
CA LYS A 71 -15.41 9.71 -1.78
C LYS A 71 -16.24 8.76 -2.65
N VAL A 72 -15.59 7.78 -3.27
CA VAL A 72 -16.21 6.74 -4.10
C VAL A 72 -15.83 5.36 -3.59
N ALA A 73 -16.69 4.37 -3.86
CA ALA A 73 -16.37 2.98 -3.55
C ALA A 73 -15.16 2.49 -4.36
N PRO A 74 -14.22 1.75 -3.75
CA PRO A 74 -13.13 1.13 -4.48
C PRO A 74 -13.62 0.19 -5.59
N ASP A 75 -13.11 0.38 -6.80
CA ASP A 75 -13.42 -0.40 -8.00
C ASP A 75 -12.11 -0.90 -8.62
N VAL A 76 -12.04 -2.18 -8.97
CA VAL A 76 -10.82 -2.79 -9.52
C VAL A 76 -10.35 -2.16 -10.83
N ARG A 77 -11.24 -1.45 -11.55
CA ARG A 77 -10.85 -0.65 -12.72
C ARG A 77 -9.89 0.48 -12.35
N MET A 78 -9.90 0.95 -11.10
CA MET A 78 -8.98 1.99 -10.60
C MET A 78 -7.55 1.48 -10.45
N ASN A 79 -7.37 0.14 -10.33
CA ASN A 79 -6.06 -0.52 -10.35
C ASN A 79 -6.18 -1.88 -11.08
N PRO A 80 -6.29 -1.89 -12.41
CA PRO A 80 -6.57 -3.10 -13.17
C PRO A 80 -5.48 -4.17 -13.07
N VAL A 81 -4.24 -3.77 -12.83
CA VAL A 81 -3.10 -4.69 -12.69
C VAL A 81 -2.40 -4.46 -11.35
N LEU A 82 -2.43 -5.47 -10.49
CA LEU A 82 -1.62 -5.50 -9.27
C LEU A 82 -0.60 -6.63 -9.38
N LEU A 83 0.68 -6.30 -9.23
CA LEU A 83 1.78 -7.25 -9.19
C LEU A 83 2.22 -7.43 -7.74
N LYS A 84 2.20 -8.67 -7.26
CA LYS A 84 2.63 -9.01 -5.89
C LYS A 84 3.99 -9.72 -5.96
N PRO A 85 5.08 -9.06 -5.54
CA PRO A 85 6.40 -9.67 -5.50
C PRO A 85 6.43 -10.93 -4.62
N GLU A 86 6.86 -12.05 -5.20
CA GLU A 86 7.06 -13.33 -4.50
C GLU A 86 8.55 -13.63 -4.30
N ALA A 87 9.37 -13.25 -5.30
CA ALA A 87 10.82 -13.34 -5.29
C ALA A 87 11.42 -12.19 -6.11
N ASP A 88 12.73 -12.07 -6.14
CA ASP A 88 13.44 -10.97 -6.85
C ASP A 88 13.11 -10.88 -8.34
N THR A 89 12.77 -12.00 -8.97
CA THR A 89 12.45 -12.09 -10.40
C THR A 89 11.04 -12.58 -10.68
N ARG A 90 10.23 -12.79 -9.65
CA ARG A 90 8.88 -13.37 -9.77
C ARG A 90 7.84 -12.50 -9.06
N SER A 91 6.72 -12.28 -9.73
CA SER A 91 5.55 -11.63 -9.15
C SER A 91 4.27 -12.32 -9.60
N GLN A 92 3.33 -12.51 -8.67
CA GLN A 92 1.98 -12.91 -8.99
C GLN A 92 1.27 -11.75 -9.69
N VAL A 93 0.54 -12.06 -10.77
CA VAL A 93 -0.32 -11.09 -11.45
C VAL A 93 -1.74 -11.20 -10.89
N VAL A 94 -2.28 -10.09 -10.43
CA VAL A 94 -3.71 -9.94 -10.11
C VAL A 94 -4.30 -9.01 -11.17
N LEU A 95 -5.19 -9.54 -12.00
CA LEU A 95 -5.85 -8.81 -13.08
C LEU A 95 -7.31 -8.55 -12.67
N LEU A 96 -7.72 -7.28 -12.67
CA LEU A 96 -9.07 -6.85 -12.28
C LEU A 96 -9.56 -7.53 -10.98
N GLY A 97 -8.66 -7.59 -10.00
CA GLY A 97 -8.93 -8.10 -8.66
C GLY A 97 -8.87 -9.62 -8.50
N ARG A 98 -8.48 -10.38 -9.53
CA ARG A 98 -8.34 -11.84 -9.49
C ARG A 98 -6.93 -12.27 -9.85
N ALA A 99 -6.38 -13.23 -9.11
CA ALA A 99 -5.10 -13.83 -9.46
C ALA A 99 -5.21 -14.52 -10.83
N ASP A 100 -4.24 -14.24 -11.71
CA ASP A 100 -4.15 -14.83 -13.05
C ASP A 100 -2.90 -15.70 -13.15
N PRO A 101 -3.03 -17.05 -13.04
CA PRO A 101 -1.90 -17.96 -13.11
C PRO A 101 -1.22 -17.99 -14.48
N GLU A 102 -1.99 -17.81 -15.58
CA GLU A 102 -1.43 -17.84 -16.94
C GLU A 102 -0.51 -16.63 -17.16
N LEU A 103 -1.00 -15.43 -16.82
CA LEU A 103 -0.18 -14.22 -16.90
C LEU A 103 1.00 -14.27 -15.89
N THR A 104 0.81 -14.89 -14.73
CA THR A 104 1.87 -15.07 -13.74
C THR A 104 3.01 -15.94 -14.27
N ALA A 105 2.70 -16.98 -15.04
CA ALA A 105 3.70 -17.89 -15.63
C ALA A 105 4.50 -17.28 -16.78
N LEU A 106 3.99 -16.21 -17.41
CA LEU A 106 4.68 -15.60 -18.55
C LEU A 106 5.92 -14.80 -18.14
N PRO A 107 6.93 -14.71 -19.01
CA PRO A 107 8.03 -13.77 -18.86
C PRO A 107 7.54 -12.31 -18.80
N TRP A 108 8.21 -11.48 -18.02
CA TRP A 108 7.82 -10.07 -17.80
C TRP A 108 7.48 -9.27 -19.08
N ARG A 109 8.31 -9.44 -20.13
CA ARG A 109 8.13 -8.70 -21.39
C ARG A 109 6.89 -9.14 -22.16
N GLU A 110 6.46 -10.40 -22.00
CA GLU A 110 5.29 -10.96 -22.70
C GLU A 110 3.98 -10.63 -22.00
N ARG A 111 4.00 -10.30 -20.70
CA ARG A 111 2.81 -9.91 -19.93
C ARG A 111 2.24 -8.57 -20.42
N LYS A 112 3.10 -7.58 -20.65
CA LYS A 112 2.67 -6.19 -20.89
C LYS A 112 1.76 -6.00 -22.11
N PRO A 113 2.03 -6.61 -23.28
CA PRO A 113 1.10 -6.54 -24.41
C PRO A 113 -0.27 -7.14 -24.11
N ARG A 114 -0.33 -8.19 -23.30
CA ARG A 114 -1.59 -8.84 -22.91
C ARG A 114 -2.36 -8.04 -21.86
N LEU A 115 -1.67 -7.34 -20.98
CA LEU A 115 -2.26 -6.51 -19.93
C LEU A 115 -2.83 -5.19 -20.48
N TRP A 116 -2.22 -4.65 -21.54
CA TRP A 116 -2.57 -3.33 -22.06
C TRP A 116 -4.05 -3.17 -22.47
N PRO A 117 -4.71 -4.11 -23.17
CA PRO A 117 -6.12 -3.99 -23.48
C PRO A 117 -7.03 -3.82 -22.27
N HIS A 118 -6.73 -4.55 -21.17
CA HIS A 118 -7.48 -4.44 -19.91
C HIS A 118 -7.27 -3.08 -19.23
N VAL A 119 -6.04 -2.56 -19.31
CA VAL A 119 -5.72 -1.21 -18.82
C VAL A 119 -6.48 -0.14 -19.59
N GLN A 120 -6.54 -0.26 -20.94
CA GLN A 120 -7.29 0.66 -21.79
C GLN A 120 -8.80 0.63 -21.49
N GLU A 121 -9.37 -0.56 -21.41
CA GLU A 121 -10.81 -0.74 -21.13
C GLU A 121 -11.18 -0.14 -19.77
N ALA A 122 -10.40 -0.43 -18.72
CA ALA A 122 -10.61 0.13 -17.39
C ALA A 122 -10.51 1.67 -17.38
N LEU A 123 -9.48 2.22 -18.02
CA LEU A 123 -9.28 3.66 -18.13
C LEU A 123 -10.43 4.35 -18.87
N HIS A 124 -10.84 3.80 -20.04
CA HIS A 124 -11.92 4.36 -20.84
C HIS A 124 -13.26 4.28 -20.08
N GLY A 125 -13.51 3.19 -19.36
CA GLY A 125 -14.69 3.04 -18.52
C GLY A 125 -14.77 4.13 -17.46
N LEU A 126 -13.67 4.39 -16.74
CA LEU A 126 -13.64 5.46 -15.74
C LEU A 126 -13.77 6.86 -16.36
N LEU A 127 -13.13 7.12 -17.51
CA LEU A 127 -13.26 8.40 -18.22
C LEU A 127 -14.67 8.64 -18.79
N ALA A 128 -15.46 7.59 -19.02
CA ALA A 128 -16.85 7.72 -19.44
C ALA A 128 -17.80 7.98 -18.25
N GLU A 129 -17.42 7.54 -17.06
CA GLU A 129 -18.27 7.56 -15.87
C GLU A 129 -17.99 8.78 -14.97
N TYR A 130 -16.72 9.20 -14.86
CA TYR A 130 -16.30 10.28 -13.97
C TYR A 130 -15.93 11.54 -14.74
N GLU A 131 -16.05 12.69 -14.08
CA GLU A 131 -15.70 13.98 -14.68
C GLU A 131 -14.20 14.21 -14.71
N VAL A 132 -13.51 13.73 -13.65
CA VAL A 132 -12.05 13.80 -13.54
C VAL A 132 -11.51 12.44 -13.12
N VAL A 133 -10.53 11.94 -13.87
CA VAL A 133 -9.74 10.78 -13.48
C VAL A 133 -8.35 11.26 -13.08
N VAL A 134 -8.00 11.09 -11.79
CA VAL A 134 -6.66 11.39 -11.27
C VAL A 134 -5.80 10.13 -11.45
N ILE A 135 -4.82 10.22 -12.33
CA ILE A 135 -3.96 9.11 -12.70
C ILE A 135 -2.64 9.18 -11.93
N GLU A 136 -2.21 8.08 -11.37
CA GLU A 136 -0.88 7.93 -10.77
C GLU A 136 0.04 7.13 -11.69
N GLY A 137 1.22 7.67 -12.00
CA GLY A 137 2.29 6.96 -12.68
C GLY A 137 3.07 6.02 -11.75
N ALA A 138 3.94 5.19 -12.32
CA ALA A 138 4.81 4.29 -11.58
C ALA A 138 6.28 4.50 -11.94
N GLY A 139 7.17 4.56 -10.92
CA GLY A 139 8.59 4.87 -11.13
C GLY A 139 8.79 6.26 -11.78
N SER A 140 9.53 6.30 -12.89
CA SER A 140 9.82 7.51 -13.65
C SER A 140 9.49 7.33 -15.13
N PRO A 141 8.97 8.35 -15.83
CA PRO A 141 8.82 8.30 -17.30
C PRO A 141 10.18 8.39 -18.03
N ALA A 142 11.26 8.69 -17.32
CA ALA A 142 12.62 8.76 -17.85
C ALA A 142 13.32 7.40 -17.95
N GLU A 143 12.65 6.30 -17.59
CA GLU A 143 13.19 4.93 -17.74
C GLU A 143 13.25 4.54 -19.22
N VAL A 144 14.26 5.05 -19.93
CA VAL A 144 14.42 4.91 -21.39
C VAL A 144 14.53 3.44 -21.84
N ASN A 145 15.09 2.57 -20.99
CA ASN A 145 15.18 1.13 -21.18
C ASN A 145 13.83 0.40 -21.12
N LEU A 146 12.82 0.99 -20.48
CA LEU A 146 11.47 0.44 -20.33
C LEU A 146 10.43 1.08 -21.27
N ARG A 147 10.83 2.12 -22.03
CA ARG A 147 9.92 2.94 -22.83
C ARG A 147 9.09 2.14 -23.83
N SER A 148 9.69 1.17 -24.54
CA SER A 148 8.99 0.33 -25.52
C SER A 148 7.92 -0.58 -24.89
N SER A 149 8.03 -0.84 -23.59
CA SER A 149 7.13 -1.68 -22.82
C SER A 149 6.35 -0.91 -21.74
N ASP A 150 6.35 0.42 -21.82
CA ASP A 150 5.59 1.24 -20.87
C ASP A 150 4.09 0.96 -20.99
N ILE A 151 3.45 0.72 -19.86
CA ILE A 151 1.99 0.64 -19.70
C ILE A 151 1.51 1.45 -18.48
N VAL A 152 2.38 2.30 -17.91
CA VAL A 152 2.11 2.94 -16.61
C VAL A 152 2.31 4.47 -16.61
N ASN A 153 3.14 5.01 -17.51
CA ASN A 153 3.49 6.42 -17.54
C ASN A 153 2.99 7.11 -18.83
N MET A 154 3.88 7.42 -19.77
CA MET A 154 3.54 8.24 -20.93
C MET A 154 2.59 7.56 -21.91
N ARG A 155 2.56 6.24 -21.95
CA ARG A 155 1.56 5.51 -22.75
C ARG A 155 0.16 5.74 -22.21
N VAL A 156 -0.04 5.68 -20.90
CA VAL A 156 -1.31 5.97 -20.24
C VAL A 156 -1.67 7.45 -20.41
N ALA A 157 -0.71 8.34 -20.21
CA ALA A 157 -0.93 9.78 -20.41
C ALA A 157 -1.44 10.11 -21.80
N LYS A 158 -0.84 9.51 -22.84
CA LYS A 158 -1.26 9.67 -24.25
C LYS A 158 -2.64 9.08 -24.51
N GLU A 159 -2.94 7.90 -23.96
CA GLU A 159 -4.22 7.23 -24.10
C GLU A 159 -5.38 8.02 -23.48
N ALA A 160 -5.13 8.58 -22.31
CA ALA A 160 -6.12 9.41 -21.60
C ALA A 160 -6.23 10.84 -22.17
N GLY A 161 -5.22 11.32 -22.89
CA GLY A 161 -5.05 12.75 -23.19
C GLY A 161 -4.81 13.56 -21.90
N ALA A 162 -4.07 12.99 -20.95
CA ALA A 162 -3.92 13.53 -19.61
C ALA A 162 -3.05 14.78 -19.55
N ALA A 163 -3.44 15.74 -18.71
CA ALA A 163 -2.57 16.80 -18.24
C ALA A 163 -1.58 16.23 -17.21
N VAL A 164 -0.29 16.25 -17.51
CA VAL A 164 0.74 15.64 -16.65
C VAL A 164 1.36 16.67 -15.72
N LEU A 165 1.40 16.35 -14.44
CA LEU A 165 2.13 17.04 -13.39
C LEU A 165 3.34 16.17 -12.99
N LEU A 166 4.55 16.68 -13.20
CA LEU A 166 5.78 15.93 -12.89
C LEU A 166 6.33 16.37 -11.53
N ALA A 167 6.31 15.45 -10.56
CA ALA A 167 6.76 15.67 -9.20
C ALA A 167 8.19 15.20 -8.97
N CYS A 168 8.93 15.98 -8.18
CA CYS A 168 10.26 15.64 -7.70
C CYS A 168 10.35 15.84 -6.19
N ASP A 169 11.02 14.92 -5.49
CA ASP A 169 11.37 15.05 -4.08
C ASP A 169 12.56 16.00 -3.94
N ILE A 170 12.31 17.21 -3.40
CA ILE A 170 13.37 18.23 -3.25
C ILE A 170 14.24 18.01 -2.02
N ASP A 171 13.76 17.28 -1.01
CA ASP A 171 14.49 17.01 0.24
C ASP A 171 15.80 16.21 -0.02
N ARG A 172 15.83 15.45 -1.11
CA ARG A 172 17.00 14.65 -1.52
C ARG A 172 18.09 15.44 -2.25
N GLY A 173 17.81 16.68 -2.64
CA GLY A 173 18.69 17.49 -3.47
C GLY A 173 18.62 17.14 -4.97
N GLY A 174 19.13 18.06 -5.82
CA GLY A 174 19.17 17.86 -7.27
C GLY A 174 17.83 17.88 -8.00
N ALA A 175 16.75 18.35 -7.37
CA ALA A 175 15.39 18.30 -7.92
C ALA A 175 15.27 18.96 -9.30
N PHE A 176 15.87 20.14 -9.50
CA PHE A 176 15.84 20.84 -10.78
C PHE A 176 16.55 20.05 -11.89
N ALA A 177 17.68 19.40 -11.58
CA ALA A 177 18.36 18.53 -12.53
C ALA A 177 17.53 17.29 -12.88
N HIS A 178 16.85 16.68 -11.90
CA HIS A 178 15.95 15.56 -12.13
C HIS A 178 14.75 15.95 -13.00
N LEU A 179 14.12 17.11 -12.75
CA LEU A 179 13.00 17.63 -13.55
C LEU A 179 13.42 17.89 -14.99
N LEU A 180 14.53 18.66 -15.18
CA LEU A 180 15.07 18.98 -16.50
C LEU A 180 15.53 17.72 -17.24
N GLY A 181 16.25 16.81 -16.57
CA GLY A 181 16.70 15.55 -17.14
C GLY A 181 15.53 14.65 -17.57
N THR A 182 14.51 14.54 -16.74
CA THR A 182 13.29 13.79 -17.07
C THR A 182 12.60 14.40 -18.29
N TRP A 183 12.44 15.73 -18.32
CA TRP A 183 11.86 16.44 -19.46
C TRP A 183 12.65 16.18 -20.76
N HIS A 184 14.00 16.17 -20.72
CA HIS A 184 14.83 15.86 -21.87
C HIS A 184 14.68 14.42 -22.36
N CYS A 185 14.39 13.44 -21.49
CA CYS A 185 14.13 12.05 -21.86
C CYS A 185 12.80 11.86 -22.61
N LEU A 186 11.85 12.81 -22.51
CA LEU A 186 10.56 12.73 -23.18
C LEU A 186 10.65 13.21 -24.64
N ASP A 187 9.83 12.63 -25.52
CA ASP A 187 9.68 13.16 -26.89
C ASP A 187 8.78 14.40 -26.94
N ALA A 188 8.71 15.05 -28.11
CA ALA A 188 7.97 16.30 -28.27
C ALA A 188 6.46 16.16 -27.98
N ARG A 189 5.85 15.01 -28.30
CA ARG A 189 4.44 14.75 -28.01
C ARG A 189 4.22 14.55 -26.52
N GLU A 190 5.12 13.86 -25.86
CA GLU A 190 5.08 13.62 -24.42
C GLU A 190 5.30 14.91 -23.63
N ARG A 191 6.28 15.74 -24.04
CA ARG A 191 6.48 17.08 -23.46
C ARG A 191 5.24 17.96 -23.59
N GLY A 192 4.51 17.85 -24.72
CA GLY A 192 3.26 18.55 -24.92
C GLY A 192 2.14 18.20 -23.94
N LEU A 193 2.24 17.11 -23.19
CA LEU A 193 1.29 16.73 -22.14
C LEU A 193 1.67 17.32 -20.77
N LEU A 194 2.92 17.75 -20.53
CA LEU A 194 3.32 18.35 -19.27
C LEU A 194 2.66 19.72 -19.11
N ARG A 195 2.05 19.92 -17.94
CA ARG A 195 1.36 21.18 -17.59
C ARG A 195 1.99 21.86 -16.38
N GLY A 196 2.83 21.15 -15.61
CA GLY A 196 3.47 21.73 -14.45
C GLY A 196 4.47 20.80 -13.78
N PHE A 197 5.43 21.41 -13.10
CA PHE A 197 6.34 20.75 -12.19
C PHE A 197 5.89 20.93 -10.74
N LEU A 198 6.11 19.91 -9.93
CA LEU A 198 5.83 19.92 -8.49
C LEU A 198 7.13 19.64 -7.72
N LEU A 199 7.49 20.54 -6.83
CA LEU A 199 8.55 20.35 -5.85
C LEU A 199 7.90 19.82 -4.56
N ASN A 200 8.09 18.56 -4.26
CA ASN A 200 7.45 17.91 -3.13
C ASN A 200 8.42 17.71 -1.95
N ARG A 201 7.89 17.61 -0.73
CA ARG A 201 8.64 17.43 0.53
C ARG A 201 9.58 18.58 0.82
N PHE A 202 9.19 19.80 0.48
CA PHE A 202 10.00 20.99 0.72
C PHE A 202 10.10 21.30 2.22
N ARG A 203 11.32 21.65 2.65
CA ARG A 203 11.60 22.12 4.02
C ARG A 203 12.28 23.47 3.96
N GLY A 204 11.81 24.41 4.74
CA GLY A 204 12.40 25.73 4.87
C GLY A 204 11.58 26.85 4.21
N ASP A 205 12.25 27.93 3.84
CA ASP A 205 11.63 29.11 3.23
C ASP A 205 11.61 28.97 1.70
N ALA A 206 10.41 28.90 1.13
CA ALA A 206 10.22 28.75 -0.31
C ALA A 206 10.75 29.96 -1.14
N SER A 207 10.90 31.14 -0.52
CA SER A 207 11.47 32.30 -1.21
C SER A 207 12.93 32.09 -1.61
N LEU A 208 13.64 31.20 -0.90
CA LEU A 208 15.04 30.84 -1.19
C LEU A 208 15.20 29.95 -2.42
N LEU A 209 14.12 29.45 -3.00
CA LEU A 209 14.17 28.69 -4.25
C LEU A 209 14.44 29.59 -5.47
N ALA A 210 14.16 30.92 -5.36
CA ALA A 210 14.42 31.84 -6.44
C ALA A 210 15.94 31.92 -6.76
N PRO A 211 16.35 32.01 -8.05
CA PRO A 211 15.50 32.09 -9.25
C PRO A 211 15.22 30.74 -9.91
N ALA A 212 15.48 29.62 -9.25
CA ALA A 212 15.51 28.28 -9.87
C ALA A 212 14.17 27.81 -10.49
N PRO A 213 12.97 28.08 -9.92
CA PRO A 213 11.70 27.79 -10.59
C PRO A 213 11.54 28.52 -11.93
N GLN A 214 11.85 29.81 -11.97
CA GLN A 214 11.79 30.61 -13.19
C GLN A 214 12.83 30.12 -14.23
N TRP A 215 14.04 29.83 -13.80
CA TRP A 215 15.07 29.24 -14.67
C TRP A 215 14.59 27.92 -15.32
N LEU A 216 13.94 27.02 -14.55
CA LEU A 216 13.42 25.78 -15.08
C LEU A 216 12.32 26.01 -16.13
N GLU A 217 11.44 26.98 -15.90
CA GLU A 217 10.40 27.37 -16.85
C GLU A 217 11.01 27.94 -18.14
N GLU A 218 12.04 28.78 -18.05
CA GLU A 218 12.78 29.31 -19.20
C GLU A 218 13.42 28.18 -20.04
N GLN A 219 13.91 27.12 -19.40
CA GLN A 219 14.52 25.97 -20.08
C GLN A 219 13.51 25.04 -20.76
N THR A 220 12.29 24.94 -20.22
CA THR A 220 11.35 23.89 -20.60
C THR A 220 10.04 24.39 -21.18
N GLY A 221 9.68 25.65 -20.93
CA GLY A 221 8.36 26.21 -21.19
C GLY A 221 7.27 25.67 -20.27
N VAL A 222 7.63 24.98 -19.18
CA VAL A 222 6.69 24.38 -18.23
C VAL A 222 6.89 25.01 -16.84
N PRO A 223 5.85 25.59 -16.22
CA PRO A 223 5.97 26.27 -14.93
C PRO A 223 6.13 25.28 -13.75
N VAL A 224 6.71 25.78 -12.66
CA VAL A 224 6.58 25.14 -11.34
C VAL A 224 5.26 25.59 -10.73
N VAL A 225 4.30 24.66 -10.66
CA VAL A 225 2.92 24.95 -10.25
C VAL A 225 2.64 24.61 -8.79
N GLY A 226 3.63 24.12 -8.07
CA GLY A 226 3.50 23.85 -6.64
C GLY A 226 4.81 23.55 -5.94
N VAL A 227 4.92 24.08 -4.72
CA VAL A 227 5.99 23.77 -3.76
C VAL A 227 5.33 23.21 -2.51
N ILE A 228 5.23 21.87 -2.46
CA ILE A 228 4.50 21.18 -1.40
C ILE A 228 5.43 20.99 -0.21
N PRO A 229 5.09 21.53 0.97
CA PRO A 229 5.92 21.37 2.16
C PRO A 229 5.99 19.90 2.59
N TRP A 230 7.03 19.57 3.32
CA TRP A 230 7.08 18.29 4.02
C TRP A 230 6.01 18.27 5.11
N LEU A 231 5.08 17.34 4.98
CA LEU A 231 4.00 17.16 5.92
C LEU A 231 4.08 15.75 6.49
N PRO A 232 4.09 15.59 7.82
CA PRO A 232 3.93 14.28 8.40
C PRO A 232 2.57 13.73 8.01
N HIS A 233 2.54 12.57 7.39
CA HIS A 233 1.31 11.89 7.04
C HIS A 233 1.38 10.42 7.45
N THR A 234 0.22 9.85 7.76
CA THR A 234 0.05 8.45 8.10
C THR A 234 -0.73 7.71 7.00
N LEU A 235 -0.65 8.19 5.75
CA LEU A 235 -1.19 7.45 4.61
C LEU A 235 -0.27 6.26 4.29
N PRO A 236 -0.85 5.13 3.86
CA PRO A 236 -0.08 3.99 3.41
C PRO A 236 0.90 4.37 2.29
N GLU A 237 2.18 4.08 2.47
CA GLU A 237 3.17 4.19 1.40
C GLU A 237 3.14 2.91 0.56
N GLU A 238 3.29 3.08 -0.76
CA GLU A 238 3.19 1.97 -1.71
C GLU A 238 4.39 1.02 -1.63
N ASP A 239 5.60 1.59 -1.59
CA ASP A 239 6.87 0.88 -1.75
C ASP A 239 7.73 0.87 -0.49
N GLY A 240 7.28 1.48 0.59
CA GLY A 240 8.09 1.69 1.78
C GLY A 240 7.74 0.76 2.92
N PHE A 241 8.76 0.18 3.56
CA PHE A 241 8.67 0.05 4.99
C PHE A 241 8.28 1.43 5.51
N TRP A 242 7.25 1.50 6.31
CA TRP A 242 6.94 2.68 7.06
C TRP A 242 8.18 3.09 7.87
N ALA A 243 9.00 3.95 7.25
CA ALA A 243 10.20 4.51 7.82
C ALA A 243 9.87 5.68 8.75
N GLY A 244 8.71 5.65 9.38
CA GLY A 244 8.58 6.27 10.67
C GLY A 244 9.56 5.52 11.55
N ASP A 245 10.81 5.99 11.56
CA ASP A 245 11.79 5.54 12.52
C ASP A 245 11.15 5.56 13.90
N VAL A 246 10.74 4.40 14.34
CA VAL A 246 10.35 4.14 15.70
C VAL A 246 11.65 4.12 16.50
N THR A 247 12.35 5.22 16.45
CA THR A 247 13.54 5.52 17.24
C THR A 247 13.22 6.44 18.42
N ALA A 248 11.94 6.69 18.70
CA ALA A 248 11.60 7.30 19.97
C ALA A 248 12.14 6.39 21.09
N PRO A 249 12.88 6.92 22.06
CA PRO A 249 13.33 6.14 23.20
C PRO A 249 12.08 5.63 23.92
N VAL A 250 11.80 4.34 23.78
CA VAL A 250 10.68 3.69 24.45
C VAL A 250 11.14 3.40 25.86
N THR A 251 10.76 4.25 26.79
CA THR A 251 11.13 4.12 28.24
C THR A 251 10.33 3.02 28.92
N ASP A 252 9.11 2.68 28.41
CA ASP A 252 8.15 1.82 29.11
C ASP A 252 7.83 0.49 28.39
N GLY A 253 8.70 0.07 27.46
CA GLY A 253 8.48 -1.12 26.62
C GLY A 253 7.81 -0.80 25.27
N PHE A 254 7.83 -1.77 24.37
CA PHE A 254 7.37 -1.61 22.99
C PHE A 254 6.73 -2.89 22.44
N ILE A 255 6.07 -2.78 21.30
CA ILE A 255 5.56 -3.91 20.51
C ILE A 255 6.60 -4.24 19.44
N ALA A 256 7.14 -5.46 19.48
CA ALA A 256 8.07 -5.95 18.47
C ALA A 256 7.30 -6.51 17.28
N ILE A 257 7.52 -6.00 16.06
CA ILE A 257 6.94 -6.53 14.82
C ILE A 257 8.06 -7.21 14.04
N ALA A 258 7.91 -8.50 13.72
CA ALA A 258 8.91 -9.21 12.95
C ALA A 258 9.03 -8.63 11.53
N LYS A 259 10.25 -8.21 11.14
CA LYS A 259 10.55 -7.64 9.84
C LYS A 259 10.79 -8.75 8.82
N LEU A 260 9.71 -9.45 8.44
CA LEU A 260 9.77 -10.52 7.46
C LEU A 260 10.24 -10.01 6.09
N PRO A 261 11.03 -10.78 5.31
CA PRO A 261 11.44 -10.38 3.95
C PRO A 261 10.27 -10.12 2.99
N ARG A 262 9.16 -10.82 3.16
CA ARG A 262 7.97 -10.72 2.30
C ARG A 262 6.74 -10.28 3.08
N VAL A 263 6.94 -9.40 4.05
CA VAL A 263 5.83 -8.80 4.81
C VAL A 263 4.79 -8.17 3.88
N SER A 264 3.53 -8.28 4.25
CA SER A 264 2.40 -7.68 3.52
C SER A 264 1.57 -6.79 4.45
N ASN A 265 0.83 -5.86 3.85
CA ASN A 265 -0.13 -4.98 4.54
C ASN A 265 0.49 -4.20 5.71
N LEU A 266 1.63 -3.56 5.44
CA LEU A 266 2.40 -2.78 6.42
C LEU A 266 1.60 -1.67 7.11
N ASP A 267 0.63 -1.10 6.40
CA ASP A 267 -0.20 0.01 6.88
C ASP A 267 -1.13 -0.37 8.04
N GLU A 268 -1.45 -1.66 8.20
CA GLU A 268 -2.26 -2.13 9.34
C GLU A 268 -1.59 -1.91 10.69
N PHE A 269 -0.27 -1.65 10.71
CA PHE A 269 0.49 -1.35 11.92
C PHE A 269 0.63 0.15 12.22
N ALA A 270 0.11 1.02 11.35
CA ALA A 270 0.13 2.47 11.56
C ALA A 270 -0.49 2.91 12.91
N PRO A 271 -1.56 2.26 13.43
CA PRO A 271 -2.10 2.58 14.75
C PRO A 271 -1.14 2.35 15.92
N LEU A 272 -0.06 1.58 15.72
CA LEU A 272 0.98 1.33 16.71
C LEU A 272 2.14 2.32 16.62
N SER A 273 2.02 3.40 15.85
CA SER A 273 3.06 4.42 15.71
C SER A 273 3.53 4.96 17.06
N GLY A 274 4.86 5.06 17.22
CA GLY A 274 5.47 5.47 18.50
C GLY A 274 5.44 4.41 19.60
N ARG A 275 4.83 3.24 19.38
CA ARG A 275 4.74 2.12 20.33
C ARG A 275 5.32 0.81 19.78
N ALA A 276 5.62 0.73 18.49
CA ALA A 276 6.13 -0.48 17.85
C ALA A 276 7.54 -0.30 17.27
N ARG A 277 8.28 -1.40 17.14
CA ARG A 277 9.59 -1.50 16.47
C ARG A 277 9.62 -2.70 15.54
N TRP A 278 10.17 -2.53 14.37
CA TRP A 278 10.50 -3.62 13.47
C TRP A 278 11.78 -4.31 13.96
N VAL A 279 11.70 -5.64 14.13
CA VAL A 279 12.79 -6.46 14.66
C VAL A 279 13.19 -7.54 13.67
N SER A 280 14.49 -7.78 13.54
CA SER A 280 15.07 -8.77 12.63
C SER A 280 15.95 -9.80 13.35
N THR A 281 16.30 -9.54 14.60
CA THR A 281 17.19 -10.37 15.41
C THR A 281 16.57 -10.70 16.78
N PRO A 282 16.96 -11.81 17.41
CA PRO A 282 16.47 -12.17 18.74
C PRO A 282 16.80 -11.13 19.83
N ALA A 283 17.94 -10.44 19.71
CA ALA A 283 18.36 -9.43 20.68
C ALA A 283 17.42 -8.21 20.69
N GLU A 284 16.84 -7.87 19.54
CA GLU A 284 15.89 -6.76 19.41
C GLU A 284 14.53 -7.03 20.07
N LEU A 285 14.26 -8.27 20.51
CA LEU A 285 13.07 -8.62 21.29
C LEU A 285 13.19 -8.24 22.77
N GLU A 286 14.37 -7.87 23.23
CA GLU A 286 14.57 -7.51 24.63
C GLU A 286 13.76 -6.26 25.01
N GLY A 287 12.97 -6.35 26.07
CA GLY A 287 12.05 -5.29 26.51
C GLY A 287 10.73 -5.21 25.74
N ALA A 288 10.48 -6.10 24.78
CA ALA A 288 9.20 -6.17 24.09
C ALA A 288 8.07 -6.58 25.05
N ARG A 289 6.98 -5.82 25.06
CA ARG A 289 5.76 -6.09 25.83
C ARG A 289 4.77 -6.97 25.07
N ALA A 290 4.83 -6.95 23.76
CA ALA A 290 4.12 -7.88 22.88
C ALA A 290 4.94 -8.10 21.60
N ILE A 291 4.65 -9.21 20.90
CA ILE A 291 5.29 -9.55 19.64
C ILE A 291 4.22 -9.77 18.59
N ILE A 292 4.41 -9.21 17.38
CA ILE A 292 3.54 -9.44 16.22
C ILE A 292 4.34 -10.17 15.14
N LEU A 293 3.81 -11.29 14.67
CA LEU A 293 4.18 -11.90 13.39
C LEU A 293 3.19 -11.40 12.33
N PRO A 294 3.62 -10.54 11.40
CA PRO A 294 2.74 -9.91 10.42
C PRO A 294 2.34 -10.86 9.30
N GLY A 295 1.46 -10.40 8.41
CA GLY A 295 1.16 -11.07 7.16
C GLY A 295 2.40 -11.24 6.28
N SER A 296 2.43 -12.33 5.53
CA SER A 296 3.50 -12.65 4.58
C SER A 296 2.92 -13.09 3.25
N LYS A 297 3.58 -12.69 2.15
CA LYS A 297 3.28 -13.20 0.80
C LYS A 297 3.95 -14.55 0.53
N ALA A 298 4.94 -14.95 1.33
CA ALA A 298 5.69 -16.20 1.17
C ALA A 298 5.96 -16.82 2.54
N THR A 299 4.92 -17.42 3.11
CA THR A 299 4.87 -17.91 4.50
C THR A 299 5.96 -18.94 4.80
N LEU A 300 6.15 -19.93 3.91
CA LEU A 300 7.16 -20.96 4.10
C LEU A 300 8.58 -20.40 4.06
N SER A 301 8.85 -19.50 3.11
CA SER A 301 10.16 -18.85 2.97
C SER A 301 10.46 -17.94 4.17
N ASP A 302 9.49 -17.18 4.63
CA ASP A 302 9.65 -16.27 5.77
C ASP A 302 9.75 -17.05 7.10
N LEU A 303 9.08 -18.18 7.22
CA LEU A 303 9.23 -19.09 8.37
C LEU A 303 10.65 -19.69 8.42
N ASP A 304 11.23 -20.06 7.29
CA ASP A 304 12.63 -20.49 7.20
C ASP A 304 13.58 -19.35 7.58
N TRP A 305 13.32 -18.12 7.12
CA TRP A 305 14.09 -16.94 7.50
C TRP A 305 14.02 -16.68 9.01
N LEU A 306 12.84 -16.77 9.65
CA LEU A 306 12.70 -16.64 11.10
C LEU A 306 13.56 -17.64 11.87
N ARG A 307 13.70 -18.87 11.34
CA ARG A 307 14.55 -19.91 11.97
C ARG A 307 16.02 -19.60 11.78
N ARG A 308 16.45 -19.28 10.57
CA ARG A 308 17.86 -18.99 10.26
C ARG A 308 18.41 -17.79 11.02
N THR A 309 17.61 -16.78 11.25
CA THR A 309 17.98 -15.60 12.06
C THR A 309 17.94 -15.87 13.56
N GLY A 310 17.34 -16.99 14.00
CA GLY A 310 17.11 -17.30 15.40
C GLY A 310 15.91 -16.57 16.01
N LEU A 311 15.25 -15.71 15.24
CA LEU A 311 14.09 -14.93 15.72
C LEU A 311 12.94 -15.84 16.14
N ALA A 312 12.72 -16.98 15.42
CA ALA A 312 11.73 -17.99 15.79
C ALA A 312 11.91 -18.49 17.23
N ALA A 313 13.15 -18.85 17.61
CA ALA A 313 13.48 -19.27 18.97
C ALA A 313 13.31 -18.14 19.99
N GLY A 314 13.60 -16.90 19.59
CA GLY A 314 13.37 -15.70 20.42
C GLY A 314 11.87 -15.52 20.71
N VAL A 315 11.03 -15.55 19.69
CA VAL A 315 9.57 -15.45 19.82
C VAL A 315 9.02 -16.55 20.73
N SER A 316 9.43 -17.82 20.51
CA SER A 316 8.98 -18.94 21.33
C SER A 316 9.38 -18.79 22.80
N ARG A 317 10.61 -18.35 23.09
CA ARG A 317 11.04 -18.09 24.49
C ARG A 317 10.24 -16.97 25.13
N SER A 318 9.99 -15.88 24.41
CA SER A 318 9.20 -14.76 24.90
C SER A 318 7.76 -15.16 25.18
N ALA A 319 7.14 -15.95 24.30
CA ALA A 319 5.80 -16.49 24.49
C ALA A 319 5.72 -17.37 25.73
N LEU A 320 6.68 -18.29 25.93
CA LEU A 320 6.76 -19.13 27.11
C LEU A 320 7.01 -18.33 28.41
N ALA A 321 7.68 -17.19 28.32
CA ALA A 321 7.83 -16.23 29.41
C ALA A 321 6.60 -15.37 29.69
N GLY A 322 5.50 -15.58 28.96
CA GLY A 322 4.22 -14.89 29.15
C GLY A 322 4.07 -13.61 28.31
N VAL A 323 5.03 -13.26 27.44
CA VAL A 323 4.89 -12.11 26.51
C VAL A 323 3.78 -12.40 25.51
N PRO A 324 2.78 -11.51 25.35
CA PRO A 324 1.74 -11.62 24.35
C PRO A 324 2.28 -11.78 22.93
N VAL A 325 1.69 -12.69 22.14
CA VAL A 325 2.05 -12.88 20.72
C VAL A 325 0.79 -12.84 19.86
N LEU A 326 0.82 -12.02 18.81
CA LEU A 326 -0.23 -11.93 17.80
C LEU A 326 0.32 -12.35 16.42
N GLY A 327 -0.31 -13.33 15.78
CA GLY A 327 -0.05 -13.69 14.38
C GLY A 327 -1.17 -13.22 13.47
N ILE A 328 -0.83 -12.55 12.37
CA ILE A 328 -1.81 -12.09 11.38
C ILE A 328 -1.53 -12.81 10.06
N CYS A 329 -2.54 -13.46 9.49
CA CYS A 329 -2.50 -14.15 8.19
C CYS A 329 -1.30 -15.12 8.09
N GLY A 330 -0.26 -14.83 7.33
CA GLY A 330 0.97 -15.63 7.28
C GLY A 330 1.61 -15.80 8.67
N GLY A 331 1.58 -14.78 9.51
CA GLY A 331 2.06 -14.84 10.89
C GLY A 331 1.25 -15.82 11.77
N LEU A 332 -0.09 -15.85 11.63
CA LEU A 332 -0.92 -16.87 12.25
C LEU A 332 -0.49 -18.28 11.81
N GLN A 333 -0.29 -18.50 10.51
CA GLN A 333 0.12 -19.78 9.94
C GLN A 333 1.46 -20.24 10.52
N MET A 334 2.44 -19.31 10.64
CA MET A 334 3.74 -19.58 11.24
C MET A 334 3.66 -19.98 12.72
N LEU A 335 2.69 -19.45 13.47
CA LEU A 335 2.46 -19.79 14.89
C LEU A 335 1.90 -21.20 15.06
N GLY A 336 1.33 -21.80 14.03
CA GLY A 336 0.75 -23.15 14.05
C GLY A 336 1.77 -24.26 14.26
N THR A 337 1.31 -25.49 14.25
CA THR A 337 2.14 -26.70 14.35
C THR A 337 2.76 -27.08 13.00
N ALA A 338 2.05 -26.82 11.89
CA ALA A 338 2.54 -27.11 10.54
C ALA A 338 1.90 -26.19 9.50
N VAL A 339 2.69 -25.86 8.47
CA VAL A 339 2.23 -25.23 7.23
C VAL A 339 2.64 -26.11 6.06
N SER A 340 1.71 -26.48 5.20
CA SER A 340 1.97 -27.30 4.01
C SER A 340 1.47 -26.65 2.74
N ASP A 341 2.26 -26.76 1.67
CA ASP A 341 1.92 -26.29 0.33
C ASP A 341 2.04 -27.42 -0.69
N PRO A 342 1.04 -28.33 -0.73
CA PRO A 342 1.10 -29.50 -1.62
C PRO A 342 1.07 -29.13 -3.10
N GLN A 343 0.58 -27.93 -3.44
CA GLN A 343 0.34 -27.50 -4.82
C GLN A 343 1.30 -26.43 -5.32
N GLY A 344 2.25 -25.95 -4.48
CA GLY A 344 3.18 -24.89 -4.85
C GLY A 344 2.53 -23.52 -5.04
N ILE A 345 1.55 -23.18 -4.21
CA ILE A 345 0.83 -21.91 -4.27
C ILE A 345 1.75 -20.73 -3.98
N GLU A 346 2.71 -20.91 -3.07
CA GLU A 346 3.73 -19.90 -2.75
C GLU A 346 4.97 -19.96 -3.66
N GLY A 347 4.88 -20.72 -4.76
CA GLY A 347 5.93 -20.87 -5.78
C GLY A 347 6.54 -22.27 -5.83
N ASP A 348 7.33 -22.50 -6.90
CA ASP A 348 7.86 -23.84 -7.22
C ASP A 348 8.75 -24.42 -6.12
N SER A 349 9.45 -23.57 -5.37
CA SER A 349 10.29 -23.99 -4.25
C SER A 349 9.48 -24.50 -3.04
N ALA A 350 8.19 -24.17 -2.98
CA ALA A 350 7.29 -24.58 -1.91
C ALA A 350 6.47 -25.83 -2.27
N ALA A 351 6.44 -26.23 -3.54
CA ALA A 351 5.62 -27.35 -4.02
C ALA A 351 5.94 -28.65 -3.28
N GLY A 352 4.90 -29.24 -2.69
CA GLY A 352 5.03 -30.47 -1.89
C GLY A 352 5.70 -30.31 -0.53
N GLN A 353 6.07 -29.08 -0.14
CA GLN A 353 6.71 -28.83 1.15
C GLN A 353 5.69 -28.82 2.30
N THR A 354 6.14 -29.32 3.43
CA THR A 354 5.52 -29.14 4.74
C THR A 354 6.59 -28.71 5.71
N ALA A 355 6.37 -27.56 6.35
CA ALA A 355 7.27 -27.04 7.37
C ALA A 355 6.59 -27.08 8.74
N PRO A 356 7.30 -27.52 9.81
CA PRO A 356 6.78 -27.35 11.16
C PRO A 356 6.64 -25.86 11.46
N GLY A 357 5.58 -25.41 12.10
CA GLY A 357 5.44 -24.04 12.61
C GLY A 357 6.20 -23.81 13.91
N LEU A 358 5.87 -22.73 14.63
CA LEU A 358 6.44 -22.44 15.95
C LEU A 358 5.75 -23.25 17.07
N SER A 359 4.64 -23.93 16.76
CA SER A 359 3.84 -24.74 17.70
C SER A 359 3.36 -23.97 18.93
N LEU A 360 3.07 -22.67 18.75
CA LEU A 360 2.50 -21.80 19.78
C LEU A 360 0.97 -21.79 19.74
N LEU A 361 0.38 -22.22 18.63
CA LEU A 361 -1.04 -22.48 18.44
C LEU A 361 -1.21 -23.93 17.92
N ASP A 362 -2.16 -24.69 18.47
CA ASP A 362 -2.50 -26.03 17.96
C ASP A 362 -3.34 -25.91 16.67
N LEU A 363 -2.68 -25.44 15.61
CA LEU A 363 -3.26 -25.17 14.30
C LEU A 363 -2.43 -25.84 13.21
N LYS A 364 -3.09 -26.34 12.16
CA LYS A 364 -2.43 -26.82 10.94
C LYS A 364 -2.99 -26.07 9.75
N THR A 365 -2.12 -25.57 8.89
CA THR A 365 -2.52 -24.85 7.69
C THR A 365 -2.10 -25.60 6.44
N VAL A 366 -3.02 -25.70 5.47
CA VAL A 366 -2.78 -26.21 4.12
C VAL A 366 -3.04 -25.07 3.15
N MET A 367 -2.08 -24.80 2.24
CA MET A 367 -2.27 -23.84 1.16
C MET A 367 -3.12 -24.45 0.06
N GLU A 368 -4.18 -23.74 -0.35
CA GLU A 368 -5.11 -24.16 -1.39
C GLU A 368 -5.13 -23.17 -2.55
N ARG A 369 -5.58 -23.62 -3.73
CA ARG A 369 -5.67 -22.78 -4.93
C ARG A 369 -6.70 -21.67 -4.77
N ASP A 370 -7.81 -22.00 -4.14
CA ASP A 370 -8.88 -21.05 -3.92
C ASP A 370 -8.44 -20.02 -2.86
N LYS A 371 -8.40 -18.77 -3.30
CA LYS A 371 -8.02 -17.65 -2.45
C LYS A 371 -9.25 -17.08 -1.77
N THR A 372 -9.22 -17.01 -0.45
CA THR A 372 -10.22 -16.23 0.29
C THR A 372 -9.92 -14.76 0.14
N THR A 373 -10.87 -14.00 -0.40
CA THR A 373 -10.78 -12.55 -0.58
C THR A 373 -12.16 -11.97 -0.28
N ARG A 374 -12.32 -11.34 0.87
CA ARG A 374 -13.60 -10.75 1.28
C ARG A 374 -13.43 -9.66 2.33
N GLN A 375 -14.36 -8.70 2.38
CA GLN A 375 -14.55 -7.85 3.55
C GLN A 375 -15.24 -8.67 4.64
N THR A 376 -14.84 -8.45 5.88
CA THR A 376 -15.33 -9.21 7.02
C THR A 376 -15.66 -8.27 8.17
N THR A 377 -16.85 -8.49 8.73
CA THR A 377 -17.27 -7.87 9.99
C THR A 377 -17.57 -8.98 10.98
N LEU A 378 -17.02 -8.88 12.18
CA LEU A 378 -17.26 -9.85 13.25
C LEU A 378 -17.49 -9.15 14.59
N HIS A 379 -18.10 -9.86 15.52
CA HIS A 379 -18.15 -9.46 16.93
C HIS A 379 -17.00 -10.14 17.68
N ASP A 380 -16.12 -9.33 18.26
CA ASP A 380 -15.04 -9.84 19.08
C ASP A 380 -15.57 -10.34 20.42
N PRO A 381 -15.40 -11.62 20.77
CA PRO A 381 -15.96 -12.17 22.01
C PRO A 381 -15.26 -11.65 23.27
N GLU A 382 -14.08 -11.02 23.16
CA GLU A 382 -13.36 -10.47 24.31
C GLU A 382 -13.75 -9.02 24.62
N THR A 383 -13.87 -8.19 23.60
CA THR A 383 -14.24 -6.79 23.77
C THR A 383 -15.72 -6.52 23.63
N GLY A 384 -16.47 -7.46 23.02
CA GLY A 384 -17.87 -7.27 22.64
C GLY A 384 -18.07 -6.28 21.50
N ALA A 385 -17.00 -5.78 20.91
CA ALA A 385 -17.03 -4.78 19.85
C ALA A 385 -17.25 -5.40 18.47
N GLU A 386 -17.88 -4.65 17.57
CA GLU A 386 -17.87 -4.95 16.15
C GLU A 386 -16.52 -4.57 15.56
N LEU A 387 -15.83 -5.56 14.97
CA LEU A 387 -14.55 -5.38 14.29
C LEU A 387 -14.76 -5.50 12.78
N ARG A 388 -14.17 -4.60 12.03
CA ARG A 388 -14.20 -4.55 10.57
C ARG A 388 -12.81 -4.74 10.01
N GLY A 389 -12.71 -5.49 8.94
CA GLY A 389 -11.46 -5.74 8.24
C GLY A 389 -11.69 -6.54 6.96
N TYR A 390 -10.66 -7.24 6.53
CA TYR A 390 -10.73 -8.04 5.31
C TYR A 390 -9.83 -9.27 5.41
N GLU A 391 -10.12 -10.27 4.61
CA GLU A 391 -9.33 -11.50 4.48
C GLU A 391 -8.73 -11.58 3.08
N ILE A 392 -7.43 -11.91 3.01
CA ILE A 392 -6.72 -12.20 1.76
C ILE A 392 -5.72 -13.33 2.05
N HIS A 393 -6.09 -14.58 1.83
CA HIS A 393 -5.20 -15.72 2.07
C HIS A 393 -5.53 -16.94 1.23
N HIS A 394 -4.54 -17.81 1.03
CA HIS A 394 -4.70 -19.12 0.41
C HIS A 394 -4.79 -20.26 1.44
N GLY A 395 -4.35 -20.02 2.67
CA GLY A 395 -4.31 -21.05 3.71
C GLY A 395 -5.69 -21.38 4.25
N VAL A 396 -5.96 -22.66 4.35
CA VAL A 396 -7.08 -23.22 5.13
C VAL A 396 -6.51 -23.81 6.40
N THR A 397 -7.02 -23.34 7.55
CA THR A 397 -6.47 -23.67 8.87
C THR A 397 -7.45 -24.47 9.68
N GLU A 398 -7.00 -25.64 10.16
CA GLU A 398 -7.72 -26.54 11.05
C GLU A 398 -7.21 -26.38 12.48
N ALA A 399 -8.15 -26.34 13.42
CA ALA A 399 -7.87 -26.22 14.83
C ALA A 399 -7.82 -27.60 15.50
N GLY A 400 -6.76 -27.86 16.26
CA GLY A 400 -6.68 -29.00 17.17
C GLY A 400 -7.41 -28.73 18.49
N SER A 401 -7.35 -29.70 19.40
CA SER A 401 -8.06 -29.63 20.69
C SER A 401 -7.42 -28.66 21.71
N GLY A 402 -6.16 -28.26 21.48
CA GLY A 402 -5.38 -27.41 22.39
C GLY A 402 -5.66 -25.92 22.23
N VAL A 403 -6.35 -25.52 21.16
CA VAL A 403 -6.61 -24.10 20.84
C VAL A 403 -8.09 -23.75 20.98
N GLN A 404 -8.35 -22.57 21.55
CA GLN A 404 -9.69 -22.01 21.60
C GLN A 404 -10.01 -21.29 20.29
N THR A 405 -11.01 -21.76 19.55
CA THR A 405 -11.58 -21.06 18.41
C THR A 405 -12.52 -19.98 18.91
N GLN A 406 -12.11 -18.72 18.80
CA GLN A 406 -12.92 -17.57 19.22
C GLN A 406 -13.95 -17.19 18.14
N VAL A 407 -13.52 -17.18 16.86
CA VAL A 407 -14.39 -17.02 15.69
C VAL A 407 -13.99 -18.10 14.68
N PRO A 408 -14.92 -19.00 14.29
CA PRO A 408 -14.63 -20.10 13.38
C PRO A 408 -13.98 -19.65 12.08
N GLY A 409 -12.84 -20.26 11.72
CA GLY A 409 -12.07 -19.97 10.51
C GLY A 409 -11.31 -18.64 10.53
N LEU A 410 -11.39 -17.84 11.59
CA LEU A 410 -10.89 -16.47 11.56
C LEU A 410 -10.05 -16.07 12.76
N LEU A 411 -10.41 -16.45 13.99
CA LEU A 411 -9.74 -16.00 15.21
C LEU A 411 -9.56 -17.13 16.21
N TRP A 412 -8.32 -17.31 16.67
CA TRP A 412 -7.93 -18.35 17.62
C TRP A 412 -7.07 -17.81 18.76
N ARG A 413 -7.13 -18.49 19.91
CA ARG A 413 -6.34 -18.17 21.08
C ARG A 413 -5.84 -19.43 21.78
N GLN A 414 -4.61 -19.39 22.27
CA GLN A 414 -4.02 -20.38 23.16
C GLN A 414 -3.11 -19.69 24.17
N GLY A 415 -3.56 -19.58 25.41
CA GLY A 415 -2.86 -18.85 26.45
C GLY A 415 -2.67 -17.35 26.10
N ASN A 416 -1.41 -16.94 26.04
CA ASN A 416 -0.99 -15.59 25.64
C ASN A 416 -0.66 -15.46 24.15
N VAL A 417 -1.10 -16.36 23.32
CA VAL A 417 -0.91 -16.33 21.86
C VAL A 417 -2.25 -16.21 21.16
N ARG A 418 -2.37 -15.30 20.22
CA ARG A 418 -3.53 -15.10 19.36
C ARG A 418 -3.16 -15.18 17.89
N GLY A 419 -4.08 -15.62 17.07
CA GLY A 419 -3.89 -15.66 15.63
C GLY A 419 -5.17 -15.34 14.88
N THR A 420 -5.06 -14.61 13.78
CA THR A 420 -6.19 -14.17 12.97
C THR A 420 -5.88 -14.11 11.48
N TYR A 421 -6.92 -14.32 10.65
CA TYR A 421 -6.89 -13.99 9.23
C TYR A 421 -7.43 -12.59 8.94
N LEU A 422 -7.99 -11.88 9.93
CA LEU A 422 -8.52 -10.53 9.75
C LEU A 422 -7.40 -9.51 9.66
N HIS A 423 -7.19 -8.95 8.48
CA HIS A 423 -6.38 -7.75 8.27
C HIS A 423 -7.14 -6.50 8.68
N GLY A 424 -6.42 -5.45 9.10
CA GLY A 424 -7.02 -4.22 9.61
C GLY A 424 -7.53 -4.34 11.05
N LEU A 425 -7.20 -5.42 11.75
CA LEU A 425 -7.65 -5.68 13.13
C LEU A 425 -7.28 -4.53 14.06
N LEU A 426 -6.05 -4.02 13.97
CA LEU A 426 -5.53 -2.92 14.78
C LEU A 426 -6.08 -1.53 14.38
N GLU A 427 -6.75 -1.42 13.24
CA GLU A 427 -7.44 -0.21 12.82
C GLU A 427 -8.76 0.01 13.60
N ASN A 428 -9.24 -1.01 14.33
CA ASN A 428 -10.42 -0.95 15.18
C ASN A 428 -10.07 -0.44 16.58
N PRO A 429 -10.53 0.74 17.01
CA PRO A 429 -10.08 1.36 18.26
C PRO A 429 -10.30 0.51 19.51
N ALA A 430 -11.44 -0.21 19.58
CA ALA A 430 -11.75 -1.08 20.70
C ALA A 430 -10.74 -2.23 20.83
N TYR A 431 -10.41 -2.88 19.71
CA TYR A 431 -9.43 -3.95 19.70
C TYR A 431 -8.00 -3.43 19.97
N LEU A 432 -7.63 -2.31 19.36
CA LEU A 432 -6.33 -1.66 19.61
C LEU A 432 -6.14 -1.37 21.10
N HIS A 433 -7.15 -0.79 21.75
CA HIS A 433 -7.10 -0.52 23.19
C HIS A 433 -6.94 -1.80 24.01
N ALA A 434 -7.72 -2.83 23.70
CA ALA A 434 -7.63 -4.14 24.38
C ALA A 434 -6.27 -4.81 24.14
N PHE A 435 -5.73 -4.75 22.91
CA PHE A 435 -4.42 -5.30 22.57
C PHE A 435 -3.29 -4.60 23.33
N LEU A 436 -3.33 -3.25 23.40
CA LEU A 436 -2.34 -2.48 24.15
C LEU A 436 -2.45 -2.75 25.65
N GLY A 437 -3.66 -2.83 26.20
CA GLY A 437 -3.89 -3.24 27.58
C GLY A 437 -3.35 -4.65 27.87
N TRP A 438 -3.50 -5.60 26.94
CA TRP A 438 -2.93 -6.94 27.02
C TRP A 438 -1.40 -6.91 27.03
N ALA A 439 -0.79 -5.97 26.28
CA ALA A 439 0.66 -5.72 26.32
C ALA A 439 1.13 -4.91 27.53
N GLY A 440 0.24 -4.45 28.40
CA GLY A 440 0.58 -3.56 29.52
C GLY A 440 1.10 -2.20 29.09
N LEU A 441 0.59 -1.70 27.95
CA LEU A 441 0.94 -0.40 27.37
C LEU A 441 -0.28 0.52 27.35
N GLU A 442 -0.04 1.82 27.53
CA GLU A 442 -1.08 2.82 27.32
C GLU A 442 -1.35 3.04 25.85
N ALA A 443 -2.63 3.28 25.50
CA ALA A 443 -3.00 3.63 24.16
C ALA A 443 -2.33 4.95 23.74
N PRO A 444 -1.79 5.04 22.50
CA PRO A 444 -1.34 6.32 21.96
C PRO A 444 -2.53 7.26 21.77
N ASP A 445 -2.23 8.55 21.57
CA ASP A 445 -3.25 9.49 21.18
C ASP A 445 -3.99 8.96 19.92
N PRO A 446 -5.32 9.09 19.88
CA PRO A 446 -6.09 8.59 18.75
C PRO A 446 -5.60 9.20 17.43
N ILE A 447 -5.24 8.35 16.48
CA ILE A 447 -4.97 8.81 15.11
C ILE A 447 -6.30 9.36 14.56
N PRO A 448 -6.32 10.59 14.02
CA PRO A 448 -7.54 11.13 13.41
C PRO A 448 -8.11 10.17 12.35
N ALA A 449 -9.43 10.11 12.24
CA ALA A 449 -10.10 9.30 11.23
C ALA A 449 -9.50 9.55 9.84
N LEU A 450 -9.48 8.53 8.99
CA LEU A 450 -8.87 8.63 7.65
C LEU A 450 -9.43 9.81 6.84
N ASP A 451 -10.73 10.07 6.92
CA ASP A 451 -11.35 11.21 6.24
C ASP A 451 -10.80 12.55 6.71
N ALA A 452 -10.60 12.76 8.00
CA ALA A 452 -10.01 13.99 8.54
C ALA A 452 -8.55 14.15 8.10
N ARG A 453 -7.79 13.06 8.05
CA ARG A 453 -6.41 13.06 7.54
C ARG A 453 -6.36 13.42 6.05
N LEU A 454 -7.25 12.84 5.26
CA LEU A 454 -7.36 13.13 3.83
C LEU A 454 -7.75 14.58 3.56
N ASP A 455 -8.67 15.14 4.35
CA ASP A 455 -9.05 16.55 4.26
C ASP A 455 -7.89 17.50 4.63
N ALA A 456 -7.15 17.17 5.69
CA ALA A 456 -5.98 17.95 6.09
C ALA A 456 -4.88 17.94 5.00
N ILE A 457 -4.60 16.77 4.42
CA ILE A 457 -3.63 16.60 3.33
C ILE A 457 -4.08 17.37 2.08
N ALA A 458 -5.34 17.22 1.69
CA ALA A 458 -5.91 17.93 0.55
C ALA A 458 -5.86 19.45 0.72
N GLY A 459 -6.20 19.94 1.91
CA GLY A 459 -6.09 21.35 2.25
C GLY A 459 -4.67 21.88 2.15
N ALA A 460 -3.71 21.16 2.70
CA ALA A 460 -2.31 21.55 2.67
C ALA A 460 -1.73 21.52 1.24
N VAL A 461 -2.03 20.50 0.44
CA VAL A 461 -1.57 20.42 -0.95
C VAL A 461 -2.24 21.53 -1.77
N LYS A 462 -3.56 21.72 -1.66
CA LYS A 462 -4.29 22.78 -2.36
C LYS A 462 -3.73 24.19 -2.07
N ALA A 463 -3.38 24.47 -0.82
CA ALA A 463 -2.83 25.78 -0.43
C ALA A 463 -1.44 26.09 -1.03
N ASN A 464 -0.74 25.07 -1.51
CA ASN A 464 0.62 25.16 -2.05
C ASN A 464 0.70 24.78 -3.54
N LEU A 465 -0.44 24.73 -4.23
CA LEU A 465 -0.58 24.50 -5.67
C LEU A 465 -1.18 25.74 -6.35
N ASP A 466 -0.87 25.94 -7.63
CA ASP A 466 -1.71 26.76 -8.51
C ASP A 466 -3.06 26.07 -8.72
N TRP A 467 -3.97 26.32 -7.77
CA TRP A 467 -5.27 25.67 -7.75
C TRP A 467 -6.16 26.08 -8.94
N ASN A 468 -5.98 27.29 -9.47
CA ASN A 468 -6.72 27.75 -10.65
C ASN A 468 -6.34 26.94 -11.87
N LEU A 469 -5.05 26.66 -12.07
CA LEU A 469 -4.60 25.75 -13.13
C LEU A 469 -5.20 24.35 -12.94
N ILE A 470 -5.20 23.81 -11.73
CA ILE A 470 -5.79 22.48 -11.48
C ILE A 470 -7.27 22.45 -11.84
N LEU A 471 -8.04 23.48 -11.49
CA LEU A 471 -9.46 23.59 -11.88
C LEU A 471 -9.63 23.71 -13.40
N GLU A 472 -8.80 24.49 -14.08
CA GLU A 472 -8.81 24.58 -15.55
C GLU A 472 -8.56 23.21 -16.19
N LEU A 473 -7.56 22.46 -15.72
CA LEU A 473 -7.26 21.10 -16.17
C LEU A 473 -8.40 20.12 -15.90
N ALA A 474 -9.15 20.33 -14.82
CA ALA A 474 -10.34 19.54 -14.46
C ALA A 474 -11.59 19.89 -15.29
N GLY A 475 -11.56 20.96 -16.11
CA GLY A 475 -12.66 21.37 -16.98
C GLY A 475 -13.30 22.71 -16.65
N GLY A 476 -12.67 23.52 -15.78
CA GLY A 476 -13.09 24.85 -15.37
C GLY A 476 -13.83 24.90 -14.05
N ASN A 477 -13.97 26.12 -13.50
CA ASN A 477 -14.67 26.34 -12.23
C ASN A 477 -16.13 25.89 -12.32
N ARG A 478 -16.57 25.19 -11.30
CA ARG A 478 -17.99 25.05 -10.96
C ARG A 478 -18.34 26.21 -10.02
N GLU A 479 -19.24 27.07 -10.48
CA GLU A 479 -19.90 28.06 -9.64
C GLU A 479 -20.85 27.38 -8.65
#